data_702c791b154906e75f2e5c381539a212
#
_entry.id   702c791b154906e75f2e5c381539a212
#
_cell.length_a   1.000
_cell.length_b   1.000
_cell.length_c   1.000
_cell.angle_alpha   90.00
_cell.angle_beta   90.00
_cell.angle_gamma   90.00
#
_symmetry.space_group_name_H-M   'P 1'
#
loop_
_entity.id
_entity.type
_entity.pdbx_description
1 polymer ?
#
loop_
_entity_poly.entity_id
_entity_poly.type
_entity_poly.pdbx_seq_one_letter_code
_entity_poly.pdbx_strand_id
1 'polypeptide(L)'
;MREAGQRVHPNLSRCTVSSIIRTFRLENRMTRRPSGGGRQRLFTQQQELAIVDLVRANNAIRLQQLRQQILADRQVFNNINRVSITTIRRILVKHKMTMKQLYRVPFERNSVRVKGLRREYVQRILAMDGAAQPHKFIYIDEAGFNLSKTRRRGRNIIGQRAIVHGPGQRGGNISLCAAISLRGLLYHHAKLGPYNTQHIITFLDALHNIAVQDRPEQPRFVVVWDNVSFHRAALVRTWFTNHNQFEVVYLPPYSPFLNPIEELFSAWRWRVYDRQPHARMPLLQAMEQACGDIEVRSIHGWIRHTRGYFPRCLADEILWPDPNRRQDP
;
A
#
# COMPACT_ATOMS: atom_id res chain seq x y z
N MET A 1 12.44 -66.09 -4.19
CA MET A 1 12.29 -64.66 -4.59
C MET A 1 10.83 -64.20 -4.69
N ARG A 2 9.89 -64.95 -5.25
CA ARG A 2 8.45 -64.57 -5.24
C ARG A 2 7.91 -64.53 -3.81
N GLU A 3 8.11 -65.60 -3.04
CA GLU A 3 7.70 -65.67 -1.63
C GLU A 3 8.35 -64.61 -0.75
N ALA A 4 9.63 -64.30 -0.98
CA ALA A 4 10.35 -63.27 -0.24
C ALA A 4 9.75 -61.87 -0.50
N GLY A 5 9.25 -61.58 -1.72
CA GLY A 5 8.58 -60.33 -2.03
C GLY A 5 7.18 -60.18 -1.41
N GLN A 6 6.52 -61.31 -1.15
CA GLN A 6 5.18 -61.33 -0.51
C GLN A 6 5.27 -61.18 1.01
N ARG A 7 6.43 -61.34 1.64
CA ARG A 7 6.65 -61.20 3.09
C ARG A 7 6.88 -59.76 3.55
N VAL A 8 6.97 -58.82 2.63
CA VAL A 8 7.19 -57.39 2.92
C VAL A 8 5.99 -56.54 2.52
N HIS A 9 5.70 -55.51 3.29
CA HIS A 9 4.65 -54.57 2.99
C HIS A 9 5.25 -53.22 2.53
N PRO A 10 4.85 -52.65 1.36
CA PRO A 10 4.04 -53.28 0.31
C PRO A 10 4.74 -54.43 -0.41
N ASN A 11 4.00 -55.37 -0.98
CA ASN A 11 4.57 -56.53 -1.68
C ASN A 11 5.52 -56.12 -2.80
N LEU A 12 6.70 -56.71 -2.81
CA LEU A 12 7.74 -56.45 -3.83
C LEU A 12 7.65 -57.45 -4.97
N SER A 13 7.82 -56.97 -6.20
CA SER A 13 7.90 -57.84 -7.36
C SER A 13 9.16 -58.71 -7.31
N ARG A 14 9.11 -59.89 -7.98
CA ARG A 14 10.28 -60.79 -8.12
C ARG A 14 11.50 -60.03 -8.67
N CYS A 15 11.29 -59.12 -9.64
CA CYS A 15 12.37 -58.35 -10.26
C CYS A 15 12.99 -57.37 -9.24
N THR A 16 12.17 -56.71 -8.40
CA THR A 16 12.63 -55.81 -7.35
C THR A 16 13.47 -56.53 -6.31
N VAL A 17 13.00 -57.71 -5.83
CA VAL A 17 13.74 -58.53 -4.88
C VAL A 17 15.07 -59.01 -5.49
N SER A 18 15.09 -59.48 -6.75
CA SER A 18 16.29 -59.86 -7.46
C SER A 18 17.31 -58.72 -7.58
N SER A 19 16.81 -57.52 -7.90
CA SER A 19 17.65 -56.30 -7.99
C SER A 19 18.25 -55.92 -6.63
N ILE A 20 17.49 -56.00 -5.55
CA ILE A 20 17.97 -55.71 -4.19
C ILE A 20 19.09 -56.74 -3.80
N ILE A 21 18.82 -58.00 -4.00
CA ILE A 21 19.80 -59.06 -3.69
C ILE A 21 21.10 -58.89 -4.51
N ARG A 22 20.98 -58.60 -5.80
CA ARG A 22 22.15 -58.35 -6.67
C ARG A 22 22.95 -57.13 -6.18
N THR A 23 22.27 -56.03 -5.84
CA THR A 23 22.92 -54.81 -5.32
C THR A 23 23.61 -55.06 -3.99
N PHE A 24 22.97 -55.84 -3.11
CA PHE A 24 23.56 -56.22 -1.83
C PHE A 24 24.80 -57.08 -2.01
N ARG A 25 24.75 -58.09 -2.88
CA ARG A 25 25.92 -58.97 -3.15
C ARG A 25 27.11 -58.25 -3.78
N LEU A 26 26.83 -57.24 -4.63
CA LEU A 26 27.89 -56.52 -5.35
C LEU A 26 28.40 -55.29 -4.56
N GLU A 27 27.58 -54.63 -3.83
CA GLU A 27 27.88 -53.33 -3.24
C GLU A 27 27.67 -53.28 -1.72
N ASN A 28 27.27 -54.39 -1.10
CA ASN A 28 26.88 -54.50 0.33
C ASN A 28 25.85 -53.37 0.74
N ARG A 29 24.93 -53.00 -0.18
CA ARG A 29 24.00 -51.91 -0.04
C ARG A 29 22.55 -52.38 -0.21
N MET A 30 21.68 -52.05 0.77
CA MET A 30 20.27 -52.36 0.72
C MET A 30 19.38 -51.14 0.26
N THR A 31 19.90 -49.95 0.37
CA THR A 31 19.16 -48.73 -0.01
C THR A 31 19.48 -48.32 -1.46
N ARG A 32 18.50 -47.71 -2.12
CA ARG A 32 18.68 -47.16 -3.46
C ARG A 32 19.75 -46.07 -3.42
N ARG A 33 20.68 -46.06 -4.40
CA ARG A 33 21.60 -44.92 -4.55
C ARG A 33 20.81 -43.64 -4.65
N PRO A 34 21.20 -42.54 -3.97
CA PRO A 34 20.67 -41.24 -4.29
C PRO A 34 20.76 -41.03 -5.79
N SER A 35 19.68 -40.59 -6.45
CA SER A 35 19.69 -40.38 -7.89
C SER A 35 20.79 -39.35 -8.23
N GLY A 36 21.94 -39.80 -8.68
CA GLY A 36 23.07 -38.97 -9.10
C GLY A 36 22.90 -38.40 -10.51
N GLY A 37 21.74 -38.64 -11.13
CA GLY A 37 21.44 -38.21 -12.49
C GLY A 37 20.54 -36.97 -12.50
N GLY A 38 21.11 -35.86 -12.85
CA GLY A 38 20.43 -34.63 -13.15
C GLY A 38 21.36 -33.70 -13.93
N ARG A 39 20.78 -32.82 -14.77
CA ARG A 39 21.56 -31.79 -15.46
C ARG A 39 22.28 -30.94 -14.42
N GLN A 40 23.57 -30.77 -14.53
CA GLN A 40 24.35 -29.89 -13.66
C GLN A 40 23.74 -28.49 -13.63
N ARG A 41 23.83 -27.84 -12.48
CA ARG A 41 23.37 -26.46 -12.33
C ARG A 41 24.17 -25.56 -13.25
N LEU A 42 23.48 -24.72 -14.01
CA LEU A 42 24.10 -23.76 -14.93
C LEU A 42 24.88 -22.68 -14.17
N PHE A 43 24.37 -22.24 -13.01
CA PHE A 43 24.95 -21.18 -12.20
C PHE A 43 25.50 -21.72 -10.88
N THR A 44 26.60 -21.15 -10.44
CA THR A 44 27.12 -21.32 -9.08
C THR A 44 26.23 -20.52 -8.10
N GLN A 45 26.37 -20.82 -6.81
CA GLN A 45 25.63 -20.07 -5.78
C GLN A 45 25.99 -18.56 -5.79
N GLN A 46 27.27 -18.23 -6.00
CA GLN A 46 27.71 -16.83 -6.11
C GLN A 46 27.09 -16.12 -7.31
N GLN A 47 27.00 -16.78 -8.47
CA GLN A 47 26.37 -16.25 -9.66
C GLN A 47 24.85 -16.08 -9.47
N GLU A 48 24.17 -16.99 -8.76
CA GLU A 48 22.74 -16.80 -8.41
C GLU A 48 22.55 -15.56 -7.54
N LEU A 49 23.43 -15.32 -6.55
CA LEU A 49 23.39 -14.12 -5.71
C LEU A 49 23.66 -12.85 -6.53
N ALA A 50 24.62 -12.86 -7.44
CA ALA A 50 24.88 -11.75 -8.33
C ALA A 50 23.63 -11.39 -9.20
N ILE A 51 22.89 -12.39 -9.69
CA ILE A 51 21.62 -12.17 -10.40
C ILE A 51 20.60 -11.48 -9.49
N VAL A 52 20.51 -11.88 -8.23
CA VAL A 52 19.63 -11.27 -7.22
C VAL A 52 20.02 -9.80 -6.99
N ASP A 53 21.33 -9.51 -6.89
CA ASP A 53 21.83 -8.15 -6.66
C ASP A 53 21.61 -7.23 -7.86
N LEU A 54 21.70 -7.72 -9.09
CA LEU A 54 21.30 -6.98 -10.28
C LEU A 54 19.82 -6.56 -10.23
N VAL A 55 18.93 -7.45 -9.78
CA VAL A 55 17.51 -7.12 -9.61
C VAL A 55 17.28 -6.18 -8.43
N ARG A 56 18.06 -6.29 -7.34
CA ARG A 56 18.00 -5.35 -6.20
C ARG A 56 18.46 -3.95 -6.60
N ALA A 57 19.48 -3.84 -7.41
CA ALA A 57 19.99 -2.57 -7.92
C ALA A 57 18.98 -1.89 -8.86
N ASN A 58 18.26 -2.68 -9.66
CA ASN A 58 17.20 -2.20 -10.55
C ASN A 58 16.00 -3.14 -10.51
N ASN A 59 15.08 -2.92 -9.57
CA ASN A 59 13.91 -3.78 -9.40
C ASN A 59 12.83 -3.61 -10.50
N ALA A 60 12.99 -2.66 -11.41
CA ALA A 60 12.17 -2.50 -12.60
C ALA A 60 12.72 -3.23 -13.85
N ILE A 61 13.88 -3.91 -13.73
CA ILE A 61 14.55 -4.58 -14.83
C ILE A 61 13.67 -5.67 -15.45
N ARG A 62 13.61 -5.71 -16.79
CA ARG A 62 12.93 -6.80 -17.51
C ARG A 62 13.83 -8.03 -17.58
N LEU A 63 13.26 -9.24 -17.55
CA LEU A 63 14.04 -10.50 -17.64
C LEU A 63 14.92 -10.58 -18.89
N GLN A 64 14.52 -9.96 -20.01
CA GLN A 64 15.34 -9.87 -21.22
C GLN A 64 16.58 -8.99 -21.00
N GLN A 65 16.43 -7.85 -20.34
CA GLN A 65 17.55 -6.96 -20.02
C GLN A 65 18.50 -7.62 -19.01
N LEU A 66 17.94 -8.28 -18.00
CA LEU A 66 18.73 -9.06 -17.02
C LEU A 66 19.52 -10.17 -17.72
N ARG A 67 18.91 -10.88 -18.67
CA ARG A 67 19.61 -11.86 -19.50
C ARG A 67 20.77 -11.23 -20.30
N GLN A 68 20.55 -10.06 -20.90
CA GLN A 68 21.59 -9.33 -21.64
C GLN A 68 22.76 -8.95 -20.72
N GLN A 69 22.49 -8.44 -19.53
CA GLN A 69 23.52 -8.11 -18.53
C GLN A 69 24.31 -9.34 -18.10
N ILE A 70 23.64 -10.46 -17.80
CA ILE A 70 24.31 -11.74 -17.47
C ILE A 70 25.26 -12.21 -18.58
N LEU A 71 24.82 -12.08 -19.83
CA LEU A 71 25.66 -12.50 -20.98
C LEU A 71 26.77 -11.52 -21.32
N ALA A 72 26.63 -10.27 -20.96
CA ALA A 72 27.63 -9.22 -21.18
C ALA A 72 28.72 -9.22 -20.11
N ASP A 73 28.39 -9.54 -18.85
CA ASP A 73 29.33 -9.58 -17.74
C ASP A 73 30.14 -10.87 -17.75
N ARG A 74 31.33 -10.79 -18.37
CA ARG A 74 32.29 -11.92 -18.47
C ARG A 74 33.14 -12.08 -17.21
N GLN A 75 33.10 -11.18 -16.27
CA GLN A 75 33.85 -11.32 -15.01
C GLN A 75 33.13 -12.28 -14.06
N VAL A 76 31.83 -12.02 -13.83
CA VAL A 76 31.02 -12.85 -12.92
C VAL A 76 30.45 -14.09 -13.62
N PHE A 77 30.06 -13.98 -14.89
CA PHE A 77 29.39 -15.05 -15.64
C PHE A 77 30.25 -15.58 -16.80
N ASN A 78 31.57 -15.76 -16.56
CA ASN A 78 32.55 -16.17 -17.56
C ASN A 78 32.24 -17.52 -18.24
N ASN A 79 31.56 -18.40 -17.53
CA ASN A 79 31.22 -19.76 -18.01
C ASN A 79 29.80 -19.81 -18.65
N ILE A 80 29.09 -18.69 -18.73
CA ILE A 80 27.70 -18.64 -19.21
C ILE A 80 27.66 -18.03 -20.62
N ASN A 81 27.58 -18.86 -21.63
CA ASN A 81 27.44 -18.45 -23.02
C ASN A 81 25.98 -18.35 -23.47
N ARG A 82 25.07 -19.06 -22.79
CA ARG A 82 23.64 -19.07 -23.12
C ARG A 82 22.82 -19.35 -21.88
N VAL A 83 21.76 -18.56 -21.71
CA VAL A 83 20.79 -18.75 -20.62
C VAL A 83 19.36 -18.45 -21.12
N SER A 84 18.40 -19.25 -20.69
CA SER A 84 16.98 -18.99 -20.98
C SER A 84 16.36 -18.06 -19.92
N ILE A 85 15.37 -17.28 -20.32
CA ILE A 85 14.56 -16.44 -19.42
C ILE A 85 13.91 -17.30 -18.33
N THR A 86 13.48 -18.52 -18.67
CA THR A 86 12.88 -19.46 -17.73
C THR A 86 13.86 -19.88 -16.63
N THR A 87 15.16 -20.08 -16.97
CA THR A 87 16.19 -20.39 -15.97
C THR A 87 16.41 -19.24 -15.02
N ILE A 88 16.49 -18.00 -15.54
CA ILE A 88 16.61 -16.79 -14.70
C ILE A 88 15.40 -16.65 -13.77
N ARG A 89 14.19 -16.83 -14.31
CA ARG A 89 12.96 -16.81 -13.50
C ARG A 89 12.98 -17.84 -12.37
N ARG A 90 13.43 -19.08 -12.65
CA ARG A 90 13.52 -20.13 -11.63
C ARG A 90 14.50 -19.77 -10.52
N ILE A 91 15.63 -19.13 -10.85
CA ILE A 91 16.59 -18.61 -9.86
C ILE A 91 15.91 -17.53 -8.99
N LEU A 92 15.26 -16.54 -9.58
CA LEU A 92 14.58 -15.51 -8.83
C LEU A 92 13.52 -16.08 -7.88
N VAL A 93 12.71 -17.04 -8.34
CA VAL A 93 11.70 -17.73 -7.51
C VAL A 93 12.38 -18.51 -6.36
N LYS A 94 13.47 -19.22 -6.62
CA LYS A 94 14.28 -19.93 -5.61
C LYS A 94 14.74 -18.97 -4.51
N HIS A 95 15.14 -17.75 -4.88
CA HIS A 95 15.53 -16.68 -3.95
C HIS A 95 14.34 -15.82 -3.45
N LYS A 96 13.11 -16.35 -3.55
CA LYS A 96 11.86 -15.72 -3.08
C LYS A 96 11.57 -14.33 -3.70
N MET A 97 12.12 -14.05 -4.87
CA MET A 97 11.83 -12.85 -5.63
C MET A 97 10.63 -13.09 -6.55
N THR A 98 9.59 -12.26 -6.40
CA THR A 98 8.34 -12.34 -7.17
C THR A 98 8.02 -10.99 -7.80
N MET A 99 7.21 -11.01 -8.85
CA MET A 99 6.68 -9.77 -9.43
C MET A 99 5.85 -9.02 -8.41
N LYS A 100 6.17 -7.74 -8.24
CA LYS A 100 5.46 -6.78 -7.39
C LYS A 100 5.01 -5.60 -8.22
N GLN A 101 4.00 -4.88 -7.76
CA GLN A 101 3.62 -3.60 -8.34
C GLN A 101 4.74 -2.58 -8.09
N LEU A 102 5.12 -1.83 -9.14
CA LEU A 102 6.11 -0.76 -9.01
C LEU A 102 5.42 0.51 -8.51
N TYR A 103 5.94 1.08 -7.44
CA TYR A 103 5.54 2.38 -6.93
C TYR A 103 6.50 3.45 -7.43
N ARG A 104 5.98 4.47 -8.12
CA ARG A 104 6.77 5.67 -8.45
C ARG A 104 6.84 6.54 -7.21
N VAL A 105 8.05 6.76 -6.74
CA VAL A 105 8.34 7.65 -5.62
C VAL A 105 9.07 8.87 -6.17
N PRO A 106 8.54 10.10 -5.97
CA PRO A 106 9.24 11.32 -6.38
C PRO A 106 10.62 11.40 -5.72
N PHE A 107 11.62 11.86 -6.45
CA PHE A 107 13.00 11.98 -5.93
C PHE A 107 13.08 12.87 -4.69
N GLU A 108 12.24 13.91 -4.66
CA GLU A 108 12.23 14.90 -3.58
C GLU A 108 11.63 14.34 -2.27
N ARG A 109 10.85 13.24 -2.34
CA ARG A 109 10.13 12.69 -1.17
C ARG A 109 11.05 12.45 0.04
N ASN A 110 12.26 12.00 -0.19
CA ASN A 110 13.25 11.71 0.86
C ASN A 110 14.48 12.62 0.79
N SER A 111 14.37 13.80 0.15
CA SER A 111 15.43 14.81 0.18
C SER A 111 15.65 15.32 1.60
N VAL A 112 16.86 15.84 1.88
CA VAL A 112 17.22 16.42 3.18
C VAL A 112 16.21 17.50 3.57
N ARG A 113 15.80 18.35 2.62
CA ARG A 113 14.79 19.39 2.84
C ARG A 113 13.46 18.83 3.32
N VAL A 114 12.92 17.80 2.65
CA VAL A 114 11.61 17.23 3.01
C VAL A 114 11.67 16.48 4.33
N LYS A 115 12.78 15.81 4.64
CA LYS A 115 13.01 15.19 5.96
C LYS A 115 13.02 16.24 7.07
N GLY A 116 13.75 17.35 6.87
CA GLY A 116 13.75 18.49 7.79
C GLY A 116 12.34 19.03 8.06
N LEU A 117 11.57 19.27 7.00
CA LEU A 117 10.18 19.75 7.12
C LEU A 117 9.28 18.76 7.89
N ARG A 118 9.49 17.44 7.73
CA ARG A 118 8.76 16.43 8.53
C ARG A 118 9.14 16.47 10.00
N ARG A 119 10.42 16.62 10.29
CA ARG A 119 10.91 16.77 11.67
C ARG A 119 10.31 18.01 12.33
N GLU A 120 10.37 19.17 11.66
CA GLU A 120 9.78 20.43 12.15
C GLU A 120 8.27 20.29 12.39
N TYR A 121 7.54 19.69 11.46
CA TYR A 121 6.12 19.41 11.62
C TYR A 121 5.84 18.57 12.87
N VAL A 122 6.55 17.46 13.04
CA VAL A 122 6.37 16.57 14.20
C VAL A 122 6.71 17.27 15.49
N GLN A 123 7.80 18.03 15.55
CA GLN A 123 8.19 18.82 16.72
C GLN A 123 7.09 19.82 17.10
N ARG A 124 6.51 20.51 16.09
CA ARG A 124 5.40 21.44 16.31
C ARG A 124 4.15 20.74 16.87
N ILE A 125 3.76 19.59 16.31
CA ILE A 125 2.61 18.80 16.82
C ILE A 125 2.85 18.34 18.25
N LEU A 126 4.05 17.84 18.59
CA LEU A 126 4.38 17.40 19.94
C LEU A 126 4.42 18.57 20.94
N ALA A 127 4.91 19.74 20.53
CA ALA A 127 4.86 20.94 21.37
C ALA A 127 3.41 21.39 21.68
N MET A 128 2.51 21.27 20.71
CA MET A 128 1.08 21.55 20.91
C MET A 128 0.40 20.50 21.82
N ASP A 129 0.78 19.22 21.69
CA ASP A 129 0.29 18.15 22.58
C ASP A 129 0.71 18.39 24.06
N GLY A 130 1.91 18.92 24.27
CA GLY A 130 2.44 19.22 25.62
C GLY A 130 2.10 20.61 26.16
N ALA A 131 1.36 21.43 25.40
CA ALA A 131 1.04 22.79 25.83
C ALA A 131 0.02 22.81 26.98
N ALA A 132 0.13 23.80 27.87
CA ALA A 132 -0.80 23.97 29.00
C ALA A 132 -2.25 24.19 28.53
N GLN A 133 -2.46 24.93 27.44
CA GLN A 133 -3.77 25.07 26.80
C GLN A 133 -4.04 23.84 25.92
N PRO A 134 -5.16 23.13 26.11
CA PRO A 134 -5.49 21.96 25.30
C PRO A 134 -5.64 22.29 23.82
N HIS A 135 -4.92 21.56 22.96
CA HIS A 135 -5.06 21.62 21.52
C HIS A 135 -5.88 20.41 21.02
N LYS A 136 -6.88 20.66 20.18
CA LYS A 136 -7.73 19.65 19.59
C LYS A 136 -7.46 19.58 18.08
N PHE A 137 -6.84 18.49 17.62
CA PHE A 137 -6.51 18.31 16.22
C PHE A 137 -7.71 17.89 15.40
N ILE A 138 -7.90 18.56 14.29
CA ILE A 138 -8.91 18.28 13.27
C ILE A 138 -8.17 18.07 11.94
N TYR A 139 -8.31 16.90 11.37
CA TYR A 139 -7.70 16.56 10.08
C TYR A 139 -8.74 16.76 8.99
N ILE A 140 -8.43 17.57 8.00
CA ILE A 140 -9.31 17.88 6.87
C ILE A 140 -8.64 17.50 5.57
N ASP A 141 -9.44 17.03 4.59
CA ASP A 141 -8.95 16.82 3.23
C ASP A 141 -10.13 16.61 2.26
N GLU A 142 -9.87 16.62 0.95
CA GLU A 142 -10.84 16.36 -0.08
C GLU A 142 -10.50 15.10 -0.87
N ALA A 143 -11.50 14.28 -1.13
CA ALA A 143 -11.40 13.11 -1.97
C ALA A 143 -12.33 13.18 -3.17
N GLY A 144 -11.78 12.98 -4.37
CA GLY A 144 -12.57 12.75 -5.57
C GLY A 144 -13.09 11.32 -5.63
N PHE A 145 -14.34 11.14 -6.04
CA PHE A 145 -14.94 9.85 -6.31
C PHE A 145 -15.38 9.76 -7.77
N ASN A 146 -14.94 8.73 -8.46
CA ASN A 146 -15.31 8.46 -9.84
C ASN A 146 -15.93 7.07 -9.95
N LEU A 147 -17.16 7.02 -10.45
CA LEU A 147 -17.94 5.79 -10.62
C LEU A 147 -17.40 4.82 -11.67
N SER A 148 -16.60 5.30 -12.62
CA SER A 148 -16.02 4.46 -13.65
C SER A 148 -14.87 3.56 -13.12
N LYS A 149 -14.45 3.75 -11.86
CA LYS A 149 -13.47 2.88 -11.24
C LYS A 149 -14.12 1.58 -10.77
N THR A 150 -13.86 0.50 -11.48
CA THR A 150 -14.27 -0.86 -11.12
C THR A 150 -13.07 -1.68 -10.67
N ARG A 151 -13.32 -2.82 -10.04
CA ARG A 151 -12.26 -3.78 -9.73
C ARG A 151 -11.51 -4.16 -11.00
N ARG A 152 -10.19 -4.00 -11.03
CA ARG A 152 -9.35 -4.31 -12.21
C ARG A 152 -9.21 -5.80 -12.49
N ARG A 153 -9.59 -6.69 -11.58
CA ARG A 153 -9.49 -8.14 -11.72
C ARG A 153 -10.79 -8.81 -11.30
N GLY A 154 -11.28 -9.66 -12.16
CA GLY A 154 -12.40 -10.58 -11.92
C GLY A 154 -11.96 -12.03 -12.13
N ARG A 155 -12.84 -12.95 -11.85
CA ARG A 155 -12.66 -14.40 -12.11
C ARG A 155 -13.69 -14.84 -13.13
N ASN A 156 -13.27 -15.66 -14.08
CA ASN A 156 -14.14 -16.37 -14.98
C ASN A 156 -13.47 -17.70 -15.39
N ILE A 157 -14.18 -18.54 -16.13
CA ILE A 157 -13.66 -19.81 -16.66
C ILE A 157 -12.52 -19.51 -17.65
N ILE A 158 -11.53 -20.40 -17.72
CA ILE A 158 -10.40 -20.28 -18.66
C ILE A 158 -10.94 -20.10 -20.09
N GLY A 159 -10.43 -19.10 -20.80
CA GLY A 159 -10.87 -18.75 -22.14
C GLY A 159 -12.04 -17.75 -22.22
N GLN A 160 -12.67 -17.42 -21.09
CA GLN A 160 -13.73 -16.40 -21.02
C GLN A 160 -13.25 -15.13 -20.33
N ARG A 161 -13.73 -13.97 -20.79
CA ARG A 161 -13.45 -12.68 -20.17
C ARG A 161 -14.34 -12.46 -18.94
N ALA A 162 -13.77 -11.99 -17.84
CA ALA A 162 -14.54 -11.45 -16.74
C ALA A 162 -15.10 -10.07 -17.17
N ILE A 163 -16.41 -9.93 -17.20
CA ILE A 163 -17.13 -8.73 -17.66
C ILE A 163 -17.91 -8.16 -16.48
N VAL A 164 -17.86 -6.85 -16.31
CA VAL A 164 -18.70 -6.08 -15.39
C VAL A 164 -19.43 -5.04 -16.20
N HIS A 165 -20.75 -5.00 -16.07
CA HIS A 165 -21.57 -3.95 -16.67
C HIS A 165 -21.50 -2.70 -15.77
N GLY A 166 -21.21 -1.56 -16.34
CA GLY A 166 -21.11 -0.28 -15.68
C GLY A 166 -21.64 0.85 -16.55
N PRO A 167 -21.85 2.06 -16.02
CA PRO A 167 -22.29 3.20 -16.81
C PRO A 167 -21.34 3.47 -17.97
N GLY A 168 -21.86 3.62 -19.18
CA GLY A 168 -21.07 3.87 -20.39
C GLY A 168 -20.45 5.27 -20.45
N GLN A 169 -20.94 6.22 -19.69
CA GLN A 169 -20.38 7.56 -19.56
C GLN A 169 -19.63 7.69 -18.23
N ARG A 170 -18.48 8.40 -18.24
CA ARG A 170 -17.86 8.88 -17.03
C ARG A 170 -18.84 9.86 -16.38
N GLY A 171 -19.51 9.44 -15.32
CA GLY A 171 -20.29 10.35 -14.49
C GLY A 171 -19.40 11.50 -13.99
N GLY A 172 -20.02 12.66 -13.68
CA GLY A 172 -19.27 13.79 -13.12
C GLY A 172 -18.48 13.37 -11.89
N ASN A 173 -17.29 13.95 -11.70
CA ASN A 173 -16.53 13.77 -10.47
C ASN A 173 -17.36 14.30 -9.30
N ILE A 174 -17.55 13.48 -8.28
CA ILE A 174 -18.09 13.94 -7.00
C ILE A 174 -16.91 14.10 -6.05
N SER A 175 -16.88 15.23 -5.36
CA SER A 175 -15.88 15.50 -4.34
C SER A 175 -16.52 15.38 -2.96
N LEU A 176 -15.84 14.69 -2.05
CA LEU A 176 -16.14 14.65 -0.62
C LEU A 176 -15.08 15.45 0.11
N CYS A 177 -15.47 16.46 0.88
CA CYS A 177 -14.63 17.06 1.90
C CYS A 177 -15.05 16.50 3.25
N ALA A 178 -14.11 16.16 4.11
CA ALA A 178 -14.38 15.59 5.42
C ALA A 178 -13.42 16.14 6.48
N ALA A 179 -13.87 16.14 7.74
CA ALA A 179 -13.11 16.53 8.92
C ALA A 179 -13.23 15.46 10.00
N ILE A 180 -12.09 14.97 10.48
CA ILE A 180 -12.01 13.97 11.55
C ILE A 180 -11.19 14.47 12.74
N SER A 181 -11.51 13.95 13.91
CA SER A 181 -10.75 14.18 15.14
C SER A 181 -10.84 12.96 16.05
N LEU A 182 -10.27 13.02 17.25
CA LEU A 182 -10.47 11.99 18.28
C LEU A 182 -11.96 11.84 18.71
N ARG A 183 -12.86 12.77 18.34
CA ARG A 183 -14.32 12.61 18.56
C ARG A 183 -15.02 11.82 17.45
N GLY A 184 -14.29 11.45 16.39
CA GLY A 184 -14.82 10.74 15.24
C GLY A 184 -14.86 11.62 13.98
N LEU A 185 -15.74 11.28 13.07
CA LEU A 185 -16.08 12.09 11.89
C LEU A 185 -16.92 13.28 12.35
N LEU A 186 -16.33 14.49 12.32
CA LEU A 186 -16.99 15.70 12.80
C LEU A 186 -18.00 16.25 11.79
N TYR A 187 -17.53 16.36 10.54
CA TYR A 187 -18.33 16.89 9.45
C TYR A 187 -17.86 16.35 8.12
N HIS A 188 -18.78 16.20 7.20
CA HIS A 188 -18.49 15.86 5.82
C HIS A 188 -19.52 16.52 4.89
N HIS A 189 -19.11 16.77 3.66
CA HIS A 189 -19.98 17.31 2.63
C HIS A 189 -19.57 16.79 1.26
N ALA A 190 -20.50 16.14 0.58
CA ALA A 190 -20.31 15.62 -0.77
C ALA A 190 -21.02 16.52 -1.78
N LYS A 191 -20.36 16.82 -2.90
CA LYS A 191 -20.94 17.64 -3.97
C LYS A 191 -20.50 17.16 -5.35
N LEU A 192 -21.31 17.47 -6.34
CA LEU A 192 -20.96 17.28 -7.74
C LEU A 192 -19.93 18.34 -8.18
N GLY A 193 -18.87 17.89 -8.85
CA GLY A 193 -17.77 18.74 -9.32
C GLY A 193 -16.70 19.01 -8.27
N PRO A 194 -15.68 19.81 -8.61
CA PRO A 194 -14.56 20.12 -7.76
C PRO A 194 -14.93 21.06 -6.60
N TYR A 195 -14.20 20.96 -5.51
CA TYR A 195 -14.22 21.98 -4.45
C TYR A 195 -13.49 23.24 -4.94
N ASN A 196 -13.97 24.39 -4.51
CA ASN A 196 -13.32 25.68 -4.68
C ASN A 196 -13.21 26.40 -3.33
N THR A 197 -12.53 27.53 -3.30
CA THR A 197 -12.30 28.31 -2.07
C THR A 197 -13.60 28.66 -1.35
N GLN A 198 -14.67 29.04 -2.07
CA GLN A 198 -15.95 29.37 -1.43
C GLN A 198 -16.59 28.17 -0.74
N HIS A 199 -16.55 26.98 -1.36
CA HIS A 199 -17.04 25.74 -0.73
C HIS A 199 -16.24 25.39 0.52
N ILE A 200 -14.93 25.65 0.52
CA ILE A 200 -14.07 25.45 1.69
C ILE A 200 -14.47 26.39 2.82
N ILE A 201 -14.73 27.67 2.54
CA ILE A 201 -15.18 28.62 3.57
C ILE A 201 -16.50 28.14 4.18
N THR A 202 -17.49 27.77 3.35
CA THR A 202 -18.76 27.21 3.85
C THR A 202 -18.55 25.94 4.70
N PHE A 203 -17.59 25.08 4.31
CA PHE A 203 -17.24 23.89 5.08
C PHE A 203 -16.63 24.26 6.43
N LEU A 204 -15.71 25.24 6.46
CA LEU A 204 -15.07 25.72 7.69
C LEU A 204 -16.07 26.37 8.63
N ASP A 205 -17.04 27.14 8.12
CA ASP A 205 -18.10 27.74 8.92
C ASP A 205 -18.99 26.69 9.59
N ALA A 206 -19.37 25.64 8.84
CA ALA A 206 -20.13 24.53 9.39
C ALA A 206 -19.32 23.78 10.45
N LEU A 207 -18.04 23.52 10.18
CA LEU A 207 -17.12 22.86 11.10
C LEU A 207 -16.90 23.69 12.38
N HIS A 208 -16.78 25.04 12.26
CA HIS A 208 -16.68 25.94 13.39
C HIS A 208 -17.89 25.79 14.32
N ASN A 209 -19.11 25.83 13.78
CA ASN A 209 -20.33 25.70 14.57
C ASN A 209 -20.39 24.35 15.32
N ILE A 210 -19.94 23.25 14.70
CA ILE A 210 -19.89 21.93 15.33
C ILE A 210 -18.78 21.84 16.39
N ALA A 211 -17.61 22.43 16.11
CA ALA A 211 -16.44 22.31 16.98
C ALA A 211 -16.57 23.15 18.25
N VAL A 212 -17.20 24.32 18.17
CA VAL A 212 -17.28 25.32 19.27
C VAL A 212 -18.46 25.09 20.20
N GLN A 213 -19.52 24.39 19.74
CA GLN A 213 -20.70 24.14 20.60
C GLN A 213 -20.33 23.43 21.92
N ASP A 214 -20.83 23.97 23.04
CA ASP A 214 -20.81 23.39 24.39
C ASP A 214 -19.44 23.00 24.95
N ARG A 215 -18.47 23.96 24.92
CA ARG A 215 -17.15 23.67 25.50
C ARG A 215 -16.70 24.71 26.52
N PRO A 216 -16.82 24.39 27.81
CA PRO A 216 -16.35 25.27 28.89
C PRO A 216 -14.82 25.48 28.86
N GLU A 217 -14.04 24.54 28.31
CA GLU A 217 -12.58 24.55 28.31
C GLU A 217 -11.95 25.48 27.27
N GLN A 218 -12.71 26.04 26.35
CA GLN A 218 -12.23 26.86 25.21
C GLN A 218 -10.90 26.35 24.59
N PRO A 219 -10.85 25.11 24.08
CA PRO A 219 -9.62 24.56 23.53
C PRO A 219 -9.22 25.30 22.26
N ARG A 220 -7.94 25.30 21.95
CA ARG A 220 -7.48 25.67 20.60
C ARG A 220 -7.72 24.51 19.63
N PHE A 221 -8.26 24.82 18.47
CA PHE A 221 -8.46 23.84 17.39
C PHE A 221 -7.32 23.96 16.38
N VAL A 222 -6.65 22.86 16.12
CA VAL A 222 -5.55 22.79 15.16
C VAL A 222 -6.04 22.03 13.92
N VAL A 223 -6.26 22.76 12.84
CA VAL A 223 -6.62 22.18 11.53
C VAL A 223 -5.35 21.69 10.85
N VAL A 224 -5.22 20.38 10.70
CA VAL A 224 -4.13 19.76 9.95
C VAL A 224 -4.62 19.51 8.53
N TRP A 225 -3.92 20.07 7.56
CA TRP A 225 -4.35 20.11 6.17
C TRP A 225 -3.20 19.87 5.21
N ASP A 226 -3.47 19.42 3.98
CA ASP A 226 -2.44 19.35 2.96
C ASP A 226 -2.02 20.75 2.47
N ASN A 227 -0.89 20.83 1.79
CA ASN A 227 -0.24 22.07 1.44
C ASN A 227 -0.51 22.49 -0.02
N VAL A 228 -1.77 22.41 -0.49
CA VAL A 228 -2.15 22.86 -1.83
C VAL A 228 -2.43 24.37 -1.86
N SER A 229 -2.28 24.98 -3.03
CA SER A 229 -2.33 26.43 -3.19
C SER A 229 -3.67 27.06 -2.79
N PHE A 230 -4.80 26.40 -3.07
CA PHE A 230 -6.12 26.96 -2.77
C PHE A 230 -6.47 26.95 -1.28
N HIS A 231 -5.87 26.05 -0.46
CA HIS A 231 -5.95 26.09 1.01
C HIS A 231 -5.20 27.29 1.61
N ARG A 232 -4.34 27.94 0.82
CA ARG A 232 -3.62 29.15 1.19
C ARG A 232 -4.22 30.42 0.57
N ALA A 233 -5.40 30.34 -0.03
CA ALA A 233 -6.06 31.49 -0.62
C ALA A 233 -6.30 32.58 0.44
N ALA A 234 -6.36 33.85 0.00
CA ALA A 234 -6.55 34.98 0.89
C ALA A 234 -7.79 34.82 1.77
N LEU A 235 -8.91 34.39 1.21
CA LEU A 235 -10.16 34.16 1.94
C LEU A 235 -9.99 33.11 3.08
N VAL A 236 -9.24 32.03 2.84
CA VAL A 236 -8.97 31.01 3.87
C VAL A 236 -8.14 31.61 5.00
N ARG A 237 -7.08 32.35 4.66
CA ARG A 237 -6.25 33.03 5.67
C ARG A 237 -7.07 34.03 6.51
N THR A 238 -7.91 34.83 5.85
CA THR A 238 -8.82 35.79 6.55
C THR A 238 -9.77 35.04 7.47
N TRP A 239 -10.27 33.88 7.05
CA TRP A 239 -11.12 33.06 7.91
C TRP A 239 -10.41 32.66 9.21
N PHE A 240 -9.18 32.13 9.15
CA PHE A 240 -8.39 31.78 10.34
C PHE A 240 -8.03 33.01 11.18
N THR A 241 -7.79 34.16 10.58
CA THR A 241 -7.56 35.43 11.32
C THR A 241 -8.79 35.86 12.12
N ASN A 242 -9.97 35.68 11.55
CA ASN A 242 -11.25 36.04 12.20
C ASN A 242 -11.70 35.01 13.26
N HIS A 243 -11.16 33.79 13.20
CA HIS A 243 -11.49 32.70 14.13
C HIS A 243 -10.22 32.29 14.93
N ASN A 244 -9.79 33.17 15.82
CA ASN A 244 -8.52 33.08 16.56
C ASN A 244 -8.36 31.82 17.42
N GLN A 245 -9.44 31.10 17.71
CA GLN A 245 -9.41 29.79 18.38
C GLN A 245 -9.02 28.65 17.43
N PHE A 246 -8.96 28.89 16.11
CA PHE A 246 -8.52 27.94 15.10
C PHE A 246 -7.16 28.35 14.57
N GLU A 247 -6.28 27.37 14.43
CA GLU A 247 -4.96 27.53 13.82
C GLU A 247 -4.78 26.46 12.76
N VAL A 248 -4.09 26.77 11.66
CA VAL A 248 -3.82 25.81 10.59
C VAL A 248 -2.35 25.35 10.62
N VAL A 249 -2.17 24.06 10.50
CA VAL A 249 -0.85 23.41 10.34
C VAL A 249 -0.83 22.62 9.04
N TYR A 250 0.01 23.05 8.11
CA TYR A 250 0.11 22.36 6.83
C TYR A 250 1.05 21.15 6.91
N LEU A 251 0.65 20.08 6.26
CA LEU A 251 1.45 18.86 6.11
C LEU A 251 2.70 19.12 5.28
N PRO A 252 3.83 18.47 5.60
CA PRO A 252 5.01 18.50 4.76
C PRO A 252 4.74 17.88 3.40
N PRO A 253 5.42 18.34 2.34
CA PRO A 253 5.28 17.74 1.01
C PRO A 253 5.53 16.23 1.02
N TYR A 254 4.83 15.52 0.14
CA TYR A 254 4.98 14.06 -0.04
C TYR A 254 4.77 13.23 1.24
N SER A 255 3.94 13.70 2.17
CA SER A 255 3.76 13.09 3.48
C SER A 255 2.28 12.73 3.80
N PRO A 256 1.53 12.09 2.89
CA PRO A 256 0.12 11.73 3.14
C PRO A 256 -0.03 10.72 4.30
N PHE A 257 1.03 9.98 4.65
CA PHE A 257 1.04 9.07 5.80
C PHE A 257 0.98 9.80 7.15
N LEU A 258 1.17 11.12 7.17
CA LEU A 258 0.95 11.98 8.34
C LEU A 258 -0.48 12.53 8.40
N ASN A 259 -1.35 12.17 7.45
CA ASN A 259 -2.75 12.56 7.42
C ASN A 259 -3.66 11.34 7.62
N PRO A 260 -4.28 11.15 8.80
CA PRO A 260 -5.13 9.99 9.08
C PRO A 260 -6.42 9.98 8.26
N ILE A 261 -6.84 11.11 7.69
CA ILE A 261 -8.05 11.20 6.86
C ILE A 261 -7.92 10.44 5.53
N GLU A 262 -6.72 10.21 5.08
CA GLU A 262 -6.46 9.38 3.91
C GLU A 262 -6.89 7.91 4.11
N GLU A 263 -6.75 7.40 5.34
CA GLU A 263 -7.26 6.09 5.74
C GLU A 263 -8.79 6.07 5.77
N LEU A 264 -9.40 7.17 6.25
CA LEU A 264 -10.85 7.35 6.19
C LEU A 264 -11.34 7.27 4.74
N PHE A 265 -10.73 7.99 3.81
CA PHE A 265 -11.16 7.98 2.42
C PHE A 265 -10.99 6.60 1.77
N SER A 266 -9.94 5.86 2.12
CA SER A 266 -9.77 4.47 1.67
C SER A 266 -10.90 3.58 2.18
N ALA A 267 -11.19 3.61 3.48
CA ALA A 267 -12.26 2.82 4.10
C ALA A 267 -13.66 3.23 3.57
N TRP A 268 -13.90 4.52 3.44
CA TRP A 268 -15.14 5.09 2.92
C TRP A 268 -15.42 4.65 1.48
N ARG A 269 -14.43 4.71 0.58
CA ARG A 269 -14.57 4.26 -0.80
C ARG A 269 -15.03 2.81 -0.90
N TRP A 270 -14.47 1.92 -0.09
CA TRP A 270 -14.88 0.52 -0.06
C TRP A 270 -16.34 0.36 0.37
N ARG A 271 -16.78 1.08 1.39
CA ARG A 271 -18.17 1.08 1.86
C ARG A 271 -19.14 1.60 0.79
N VAL A 272 -18.74 2.62 0.03
CA VAL A 272 -19.53 3.11 -1.10
C VAL A 272 -19.65 2.04 -2.20
N TYR A 273 -18.55 1.39 -2.58
CA TYR A 273 -18.59 0.32 -3.59
C TYR A 273 -19.41 -0.89 -3.15
N ASP A 274 -19.35 -1.27 -1.89
CA ASP A 274 -20.13 -2.41 -1.36
C ASP A 274 -21.64 -2.16 -1.41
N ARG A 275 -22.08 -0.91 -1.41
CA ARG A 275 -23.48 -0.51 -1.59
C ARG A 275 -23.97 -0.58 -3.03
N GLN A 276 -23.07 -0.86 -3.98
CA GLN A 276 -23.38 -0.93 -5.42
C GLN A 276 -24.20 0.28 -5.88
N PRO A 277 -23.65 1.50 -5.76
CA PRO A 277 -24.34 2.71 -6.22
C PRO A 277 -24.69 2.56 -7.71
N HIS A 278 -25.82 3.13 -8.14
CA HIS A 278 -26.52 2.96 -9.42
C HIS A 278 -27.31 1.66 -9.62
N ALA A 279 -26.89 0.54 -9.04
CA ALA A 279 -27.67 -0.69 -9.11
C ALA A 279 -28.73 -0.77 -8.01
N ARG A 280 -28.46 -0.22 -6.83
CA ARG A 280 -29.32 -0.35 -5.63
C ARG A 280 -29.78 0.97 -5.03
N MET A 281 -28.98 2.03 -5.12
CA MET A 281 -29.30 3.34 -4.55
C MET A 281 -28.58 4.49 -5.26
N PRO A 282 -29.07 5.74 -5.13
CA PRO A 282 -28.36 6.92 -5.63
C PRO A 282 -26.96 7.06 -4.99
N LEU A 283 -25.98 7.50 -5.79
CA LEU A 283 -24.60 7.59 -5.32
C LEU A 283 -24.41 8.50 -4.11
N LEU A 284 -25.00 9.69 -4.10
CA LEU A 284 -24.88 10.61 -2.96
C LEU A 284 -25.43 9.98 -1.68
N GLN A 285 -26.53 9.23 -1.76
CA GLN A 285 -27.07 8.51 -0.61
C GLN A 285 -26.11 7.39 -0.15
N ALA A 286 -25.51 6.66 -1.08
CA ALA A 286 -24.49 5.65 -0.74
C ALA A 286 -23.26 6.27 -0.07
N MET A 287 -22.84 7.46 -0.53
CA MET A 287 -21.72 8.20 0.05
C MET A 287 -22.03 8.68 1.48
N GLU A 288 -23.22 9.22 1.69
CA GLU A 288 -23.70 9.68 2.99
C GLU A 288 -23.77 8.53 4.00
N GLN A 289 -24.43 7.45 3.64
CA GLN A 289 -24.52 6.27 4.49
C GLN A 289 -23.16 5.63 4.78
N ALA A 290 -22.23 5.64 3.80
CA ALA A 290 -20.88 5.13 4.01
C ALA A 290 -20.08 5.95 5.02
N CYS A 291 -20.34 7.24 5.14
CA CYS A 291 -19.78 8.09 6.21
C CYS A 291 -20.30 7.66 7.58
N GLY A 292 -21.62 7.41 7.70
CA GLY A 292 -22.25 6.95 8.94
C GLY A 292 -21.70 5.61 9.47
N ASP A 293 -21.18 4.75 8.60
CA ASP A 293 -20.59 3.47 9.03
C ASP A 293 -19.16 3.60 9.57
N ILE A 294 -18.55 4.77 9.55
CA ILE A 294 -17.19 4.97 10.04
C ILE A 294 -17.19 5.00 11.57
N GLU A 295 -16.70 3.96 12.17
CA GLU A 295 -16.60 3.87 13.62
C GLU A 295 -15.52 4.80 14.20
N VAL A 296 -15.81 5.46 15.32
CA VAL A 296 -14.85 6.31 16.05
C VAL A 296 -13.58 5.54 16.41
N ARG A 297 -13.71 4.26 16.77
CA ARG A 297 -12.58 3.37 17.07
C ARG A 297 -11.61 3.25 15.87
N SER A 298 -12.12 3.20 14.67
CA SER A 298 -11.29 3.13 13.46
C SER A 298 -10.50 4.44 13.29
N ILE A 299 -11.14 5.59 13.49
CA ILE A 299 -10.48 6.90 13.42
C ILE A 299 -9.37 7.02 14.47
N HIS A 300 -9.60 6.56 15.70
CA HIS A 300 -8.55 6.49 16.72
C HIS A 300 -7.36 5.62 16.28
N GLY A 301 -7.65 4.49 15.63
CA GLY A 301 -6.63 3.61 15.06
C GLY A 301 -5.78 4.31 14.01
N TRP A 302 -6.41 5.04 13.10
CA TRP A 302 -5.73 5.79 12.02
C TRP A 302 -4.87 6.94 12.56
N ILE A 303 -5.39 7.71 13.52
CA ILE A 303 -4.62 8.77 14.17
C ILE A 303 -3.40 8.18 14.90
N ARG A 304 -3.55 7.05 15.60
CA ARG A 304 -2.45 6.34 16.26
C ARG A 304 -1.43 5.83 15.24
N HIS A 305 -1.89 5.25 14.14
CA HIS A 305 -1.02 4.77 13.06
C HIS A 305 -0.18 5.91 12.47
N THR A 306 -0.81 7.03 12.14
CA THR A 306 -0.14 8.24 11.66
C THR A 306 0.93 8.73 12.64
N ARG A 307 0.62 8.80 13.93
CA ARG A 307 1.58 9.20 14.97
C ARG A 307 2.71 8.19 15.17
N GLY A 308 2.51 6.94 14.81
CA GLY A 308 3.57 5.91 14.77
C GLY A 308 4.74 6.23 13.83
N TYR A 309 4.56 7.15 12.87
CA TYR A 309 5.64 7.64 12.01
C TYR A 309 6.48 8.76 12.66
N PHE A 310 6.03 9.37 13.76
CA PHE A 310 6.71 10.51 14.38
C PHE A 310 8.17 10.21 14.77
N PRO A 311 8.50 9.10 15.48
CA PRO A 311 9.89 8.78 15.82
C PRO A 311 10.78 8.69 14.58
N ARG A 312 10.28 8.09 13.49
CA ARG A 312 11.01 7.95 12.24
C ARG A 312 11.22 9.29 11.53
N CYS A 313 10.25 10.21 11.60
CA CYS A 313 10.39 11.58 11.09
C CYS A 313 11.43 12.38 11.90
N LEU A 314 11.46 12.22 13.21
CA LEU A 314 12.45 12.87 14.08
C LEU A 314 13.88 12.35 13.84
N ALA A 315 14.00 11.06 13.47
CA ALA A 315 15.26 10.42 13.13
C ALA A 315 15.71 10.66 11.67
N ASP A 316 15.00 11.48 10.90
CA ASP A 316 15.26 11.73 9.47
C ASP A 316 15.35 10.46 8.61
N GLU A 317 14.58 9.42 8.97
CA GLU A 317 14.59 8.16 8.24
C GLU A 317 14.07 8.30 6.79
N ILE A 318 14.48 7.36 5.94
CA ILE A 318 13.90 7.17 4.61
C ILE A 318 12.53 6.53 4.79
N LEU A 319 11.49 7.22 4.37
CA LEU A 319 10.12 6.73 4.45
C LEU A 319 9.63 6.28 3.06
N TRP A 320 9.46 4.97 2.92
CA TRP A 320 8.85 4.37 1.75
C TRP A 320 7.32 4.36 1.86
N PRO A 321 6.60 4.29 0.72
CA PRO A 321 5.16 4.04 0.77
C PRO A 321 4.86 2.77 1.57
N ASP A 322 3.83 2.81 2.42
CA ASP A 322 3.44 1.65 3.22
C ASP A 322 3.06 0.49 2.28
N PRO A 323 3.74 -0.67 2.38
CA PRO A 323 3.44 -1.83 1.54
C PRO A 323 2.04 -2.39 1.79
N ASN A 324 1.46 -2.13 2.95
CA ASN A 324 0.12 -2.59 3.34
C ASN A 324 -0.97 -1.58 2.97
N ARG A 325 -0.61 -0.34 2.69
CA ARG A 325 -1.54 0.67 2.19
C ARG A 325 -1.87 0.34 0.74
N ARG A 326 -3.07 -0.15 0.51
CA ARG A 326 -3.61 -0.28 -0.85
C ARG A 326 -3.71 1.14 -1.42
N GLN A 327 -2.72 1.54 -2.24
CA GLN A 327 -2.90 2.72 -3.05
C GLN A 327 -4.07 2.42 -3.98
N ASP A 328 -5.10 3.23 -3.89
CA ASP A 328 -6.17 3.21 -4.87
C ASP A 328 -5.57 3.41 -6.26
N PRO A 329 -6.02 2.66 -7.25
CA PRO A 329 -5.56 2.72 -8.61
C PRO A 329 -5.88 4.05 -9.27
#